data_36bf3ca20d169d0c3ae57f14a458ffed
#
_entry.id   36bf3ca20d169d0c3ae57f14a458ffed
#
_cell.length_a   1.000
_cell.length_b   1.000
_cell.length_c   1.000
_cell.angle_alpha   90.00
_cell.angle_beta   90.00
_cell.angle_gamma   90.00
#
_symmetry.space_group_name_H-M   'P 1'
#
loop_
_entity.id
_entity.type
_entity.pdbx_description
1 polymer ?
#
loop_
_entity_poly.entity_id
_entity_poly.type
_entity_poly.pdbx_seq_one_letter_code
_entity_poly.pdbx_strand_id
1 'polypeptide(L)'
;FEQTARNMHSLSRYSRSNQINREWIEEYLNEAHSKGLVSIRAHCNVMAWSDDREKLKRIKNDVGSQLALMEAKPRHNTVDVPTLFWAAIPGNAGDFPSEESFHTFIEQALCLFIGETSYKDSLSPFGIRMVDRLTGKPVHLDISDLPMKNGTITNRNKFILGPSGSGKSFFTNHMVRQYYEQGAHVLLVDTGNSYQGLCSLIHARTHGEDGIYFTYEEKDPIAFNPFYVEDGIFDIEKKESIKTLILTLWKRDDEPPTRAEEVALSNAVNLFLEKIRRDSSIKPSFDTFYEFIRDEYQDILKEKRTREKDFDVWGFLNVLEPYYKGGEYDFLLNSDRQLDLLGKRFIVFELDNIRDNKVLLPIVTIIIMETFISKMRKLKGIRKIILIEECWKALASANMSNYIRYLFKTVRKFFGEAVVVTQEVEDIISSPIVK
;
A
#
# COMPACT_ATOMS: atom_id res chain seq x y z
N PHE A 1 -24.85 20.47 -47.55
CA PHE A 1 -25.21 19.23 -48.27
C PHE A 1 -26.42 19.40 -49.13
N GLU A 2 -27.58 19.84 -48.63
CA GLU A 2 -28.79 20.06 -49.45
C GLU A 2 -28.55 21.02 -50.63
N GLN A 3 -27.86 22.15 -50.39
CA GLN A 3 -27.48 23.10 -51.43
C GLN A 3 -26.54 22.46 -52.48
N THR A 4 -25.57 21.68 -52.00
CA THR A 4 -24.62 20.96 -52.85
C THR A 4 -25.35 19.92 -53.72
N ALA A 5 -26.26 19.14 -53.11
CA ALA A 5 -27.09 18.19 -53.85
C ALA A 5 -27.92 18.86 -54.95
N ARG A 6 -28.56 20.02 -54.67
CA ARG A 6 -29.28 20.80 -55.63
C ARG A 6 -28.42 21.33 -56.81
N ASN A 7 -27.23 21.83 -56.49
CA ASN A 7 -26.25 22.30 -57.45
C ASN A 7 -25.79 21.15 -58.38
N MET A 8 -25.46 19.98 -57.76
CA MET A 8 -25.08 18.81 -58.56
C MET A 8 -26.17 18.21 -59.38
N HIS A 9 -27.43 18.41 -59.01
CA HIS A 9 -28.58 17.98 -59.83
C HIS A 9 -28.57 18.63 -61.21
N SER A 10 -28.33 19.90 -61.34
CA SER A 10 -28.25 20.62 -62.61
C SER A 10 -27.04 20.21 -63.46
N LEU A 11 -25.93 19.80 -62.80
CA LEU A 11 -24.68 19.39 -63.45
C LEU A 11 -24.58 17.88 -63.71
N SER A 12 -25.45 17.07 -63.14
CA SER A 12 -25.46 15.60 -63.30
C SER A 12 -25.62 15.10 -64.72
N ARG A 13 -26.29 15.88 -65.56
CA ARG A 13 -26.47 15.55 -67.01
C ARG A 13 -25.18 15.61 -67.82
N TYR A 14 -24.17 16.32 -67.32
CA TYR A 14 -22.92 16.58 -68.05
C TYR A 14 -21.72 15.76 -67.47
N SER A 15 -21.86 15.18 -66.30
CA SER A 15 -20.79 14.44 -65.69
C SER A 15 -21.31 13.32 -64.82
N ARG A 16 -20.86 12.08 -65.11
CA ARG A 16 -21.16 10.88 -64.27
C ARG A 16 -20.68 11.01 -62.86
N SER A 17 -19.56 11.68 -62.65
CA SER A 17 -19.04 11.96 -61.31
C SER A 17 -19.99 12.81 -60.47
N ASN A 18 -20.60 13.84 -61.09
CA ASN A 18 -21.59 14.67 -60.39
C ASN A 18 -22.86 13.91 -60.07
N GLN A 19 -23.23 12.94 -60.88
CA GLN A 19 -24.35 12.07 -60.61
C GLN A 19 -24.09 11.18 -59.41
N ILE A 20 -22.93 10.51 -59.37
CA ILE A 20 -22.54 9.65 -58.26
C ILE A 20 -22.43 10.45 -56.97
N ASN A 21 -21.80 11.61 -57.00
CA ASN A 21 -21.67 12.47 -55.83
C ASN A 21 -23.02 12.94 -55.29
N ARG A 22 -23.97 13.23 -56.17
CA ARG A 22 -25.35 13.57 -55.81
C ARG A 22 -26.02 12.40 -55.11
N GLU A 23 -25.96 11.20 -55.67
CA GLU A 23 -26.56 9.99 -55.12
C GLU A 23 -26.01 9.71 -53.68
N TRP A 24 -24.73 9.84 -53.47
CA TRP A 24 -24.10 9.71 -52.14
C TRP A 24 -24.57 10.77 -51.15
N ILE A 25 -24.69 12.03 -51.58
CA ILE A 25 -25.19 13.10 -50.72
C ILE A 25 -26.67 12.88 -50.36
N GLU A 26 -27.49 12.47 -51.34
CA GLU A 26 -28.89 12.15 -51.09
C GLU A 26 -29.06 10.96 -50.15
N GLU A 27 -28.25 9.92 -50.29
CA GLU A 27 -28.23 8.77 -49.40
C GLU A 27 -27.86 9.20 -47.99
N TYR A 28 -26.79 9.97 -47.81
CA TYR A 28 -26.36 10.51 -46.53
C TYR A 28 -27.45 11.35 -45.83
N LEU A 29 -28.10 12.23 -46.57
CA LEU A 29 -29.20 13.06 -46.07
C LEU A 29 -30.43 12.22 -45.68
N ASN A 30 -30.78 11.24 -46.50
CA ASN A 30 -31.88 10.32 -46.23
C ASN A 30 -31.63 9.51 -44.97
N GLU A 31 -30.40 9.01 -44.77
CA GLU A 31 -30.03 8.29 -43.58
C GLU A 31 -30.09 9.20 -42.34
N ALA A 32 -29.54 10.41 -42.41
CA ALA A 32 -29.59 11.40 -41.35
C ALA A 32 -31.02 11.71 -40.90
N HIS A 33 -31.90 11.97 -41.84
CA HIS A 33 -33.29 12.34 -41.55
C HIS A 33 -34.14 11.15 -41.09
N SER A 34 -33.99 9.99 -41.74
CA SER A 34 -34.83 8.82 -41.43
C SER A 34 -34.50 8.21 -40.05
N LYS A 35 -33.24 8.26 -39.65
CA LYS A 35 -32.78 7.70 -38.38
C LYS A 35 -32.55 8.76 -37.28
N GLY A 36 -32.75 10.06 -37.60
CA GLY A 36 -32.51 11.15 -36.65
C GLY A 36 -31.03 11.28 -36.20
N LEU A 37 -30.08 10.94 -37.08
CA LEU A 37 -28.67 10.94 -36.80
C LEU A 37 -28.08 12.35 -36.79
N VAL A 38 -27.13 12.60 -35.89
CA VAL A 38 -26.46 13.90 -35.80
C VAL A 38 -25.21 13.90 -36.67
N SER A 39 -25.22 14.74 -37.72
CA SER A 39 -24.07 14.94 -38.60
C SER A 39 -23.01 15.82 -37.93
N ILE A 40 -21.75 15.37 -37.95
CA ILE A 40 -20.61 16.09 -37.42
C ILE A 40 -19.47 16.15 -38.44
N ARG A 41 -18.52 17.06 -38.21
CA ARG A 41 -17.20 17.02 -38.82
C ARG A 41 -16.24 16.30 -37.88
N ALA A 42 -15.59 15.27 -38.36
CA ALA A 42 -14.62 14.50 -37.61
C ALA A 42 -13.23 14.60 -38.24
N HIS A 43 -12.23 14.50 -37.43
CA HIS A 43 -10.84 14.37 -37.84
C HIS A 43 -10.16 13.30 -36.96
N CYS A 44 -9.36 12.48 -37.60
CA CYS A 44 -8.54 11.49 -36.89
C CYS A 44 -7.10 11.60 -37.36
N ASN A 45 -6.18 11.81 -36.46
CA ASN A 45 -4.77 11.82 -36.78
C ASN A 45 -3.98 10.92 -35.82
N VAL A 46 -2.87 10.40 -36.31
CA VAL A 46 -1.90 9.63 -35.52
C VAL A 46 -0.59 10.39 -35.54
N MET A 47 -0.10 10.77 -34.37
CA MET A 47 1.16 11.48 -34.19
C MET A 47 2.25 10.50 -33.78
N ALA A 48 3.31 10.43 -34.55
CA ALA A 48 4.47 9.61 -34.26
C ALA A 48 5.73 10.48 -34.23
N TRP A 49 6.63 10.17 -33.29
CA TRP A 49 7.92 10.87 -33.14
C TRP A 49 9.03 9.88 -32.83
N SER A 50 10.23 10.21 -33.20
CA SER A 50 11.46 9.45 -32.86
C SER A 50 12.68 10.33 -33.10
N ASP A 51 13.72 10.14 -32.33
CA ASP A 51 15.04 10.75 -32.52
C ASP A 51 15.79 10.12 -33.71
N ASP A 52 15.43 8.90 -34.06
CA ASP A 52 15.99 8.15 -35.18
C ASP A 52 15.07 8.23 -36.42
N ARG A 53 15.61 8.75 -37.52
CA ARG A 53 14.89 8.92 -38.78
C ARG A 53 14.44 7.59 -39.38
N GLU A 54 15.27 6.57 -39.31
CA GLU A 54 14.92 5.25 -39.88
C GLU A 54 13.85 4.56 -39.02
N LYS A 55 13.93 4.71 -37.72
CA LYS A 55 12.90 4.24 -36.78
C LYS A 55 11.57 4.96 -37.02
N LEU A 56 11.60 6.29 -37.21
CA LEU A 56 10.39 7.06 -37.53
C LEU A 56 9.72 6.59 -38.83
N LYS A 57 10.53 6.27 -39.85
CA LYS A 57 10.04 5.74 -41.11
C LYS A 57 9.36 4.39 -40.96
N ARG A 58 9.93 3.50 -40.13
CA ARG A 58 9.31 2.20 -39.80
C ARG A 58 7.98 2.38 -39.07
N ILE A 59 7.95 3.20 -38.02
CA ILE A 59 6.71 3.52 -37.26
C ILE A 59 5.63 4.05 -38.22
N LYS A 60 6.01 4.95 -39.14
CA LYS A 60 5.08 5.52 -40.13
C LYS A 60 4.48 4.46 -41.06
N ASN A 61 5.29 3.49 -41.49
CA ASN A 61 4.85 2.39 -42.32
C ASN A 61 3.94 1.43 -41.53
N ASP A 62 4.29 1.12 -40.29
CA ASP A 62 3.51 0.23 -39.44
C ASP A 62 2.13 0.84 -39.15
N VAL A 63 2.07 2.13 -38.78
CA VAL A 63 0.80 2.87 -38.59
C VAL A 63 -0.01 2.88 -39.88
N GLY A 64 0.62 3.16 -41.02
CA GLY A 64 -0.05 3.12 -42.31
C GLY A 64 -0.68 1.76 -42.65
N SER A 65 0.05 0.68 -42.34
CA SER A 65 -0.42 -0.70 -42.51
C SER A 65 -1.61 -1.01 -41.60
N GLN A 66 -1.60 -0.57 -40.35
CA GLN A 66 -2.72 -0.77 -39.42
C GLN A 66 -3.96 0.01 -39.86
N LEU A 67 -3.80 1.25 -40.30
CA LEU A 67 -4.90 2.04 -40.85
C LEU A 67 -5.50 1.43 -42.12
N ALA A 68 -4.66 0.83 -42.97
CA ALA A 68 -5.15 0.12 -44.16
C ALA A 68 -6.01 -1.10 -43.81
N LEU A 69 -5.73 -1.80 -42.70
CA LEU A 69 -6.57 -2.91 -42.19
C LEU A 69 -7.97 -2.41 -41.76
N MET A 70 -8.10 -1.15 -41.42
CA MET A 70 -9.37 -0.50 -41.11
C MET A 70 -10.05 0.09 -42.37
N GLU A 71 -9.58 -0.24 -43.57
CA GLU A 71 -10.00 0.35 -44.83
C GLU A 71 -9.80 1.88 -44.92
N ALA A 72 -9.02 2.44 -44.00
CA ALA A 72 -8.69 3.86 -43.97
C ALA A 72 -7.44 4.14 -44.79
N LYS A 73 -7.48 5.13 -45.65
CA LYS A 73 -6.35 5.59 -46.45
C LYS A 73 -5.67 6.78 -45.75
N PRO A 74 -4.50 6.59 -45.13
CA PRO A 74 -3.83 7.68 -44.40
C PRO A 74 -3.30 8.72 -45.38
N ARG A 75 -3.49 10.00 -45.06
CA ARG A 75 -2.81 11.11 -45.69
C ARG A 75 -1.47 11.35 -44.95
N HIS A 76 -0.38 11.40 -45.69
CA HIS A 76 0.90 11.76 -45.15
C HIS A 76 1.07 13.28 -45.23
N ASN A 77 1.04 13.92 -44.06
CA ASN A 77 1.18 15.38 -43.96
C ASN A 77 2.65 15.79 -44.12
N THR A 78 2.89 16.89 -44.82
CA THR A 78 4.22 17.45 -45.03
C THR A 78 4.30 18.92 -44.65
N VAL A 79 3.43 19.76 -45.19
CA VAL A 79 3.43 21.22 -44.98
C VAL A 79 2.56 21.62 -43.80
N ASP A 80 1.49 20.91 -43.57
CA ASP A 80 0.43 21.20 -42.58
C ASP A 80 0.73 20.64 -41.17
N VAL A 81 1.83 19.88 -41.03
CA VAL A 81 2.20 19.24 -39.73
C VAL A 81 2.18 20.23 -38.54
N PRO A 82 2.73 21.44 -38.61
CA PRO A 82 2.68 22.37 -37.48
C PRO A 82 1.25 22.78 -37.11
N THR A 83 0.39 23.02 -38.11
CA THR A 83 -1.02 23.41 -37.90
C THR A 83 -1.81 22.28 -37.27
N LEU A 84 -1.66 21.06 -37.78
CA LEU A 84 -2.33 19.87 -37.25
C LEU A 84 -1.85 19.52 -35.86
N PHE A 85 -0.53 19.68 -35.59
CA PHE A 85 0.02 19.51 -34.26
C PHE A 85 -0.59 20.49 -33.25
N TRP A 86 -0.66 21.78 -33.63
CA TRP A 86 -1.27 22.81 -32.80
C TRP A 86 -2.73 22.53 -32.52
N ALA A 87 -3.51 22.20 -33.56
CA ALA A 87 -4.93 21.92 -33.46
C ALA A 87 -5.25 20.64 -32.69
N ALA A 88 -4.30 19.68 -32.59
CA ALA A 88 -4.43 18.46 -31.82
C ALA A 88 -4.20 18.67 -30.31
N ILE A 89 -3.65 19.80 -29.88
CA ILE A 89 -3.54 20.13 -28.46
C ILE A 89 -4.94 20.38 -27.88
N PRO A 90 -5.28 19.77 -26.73
CA PRO A 90 -6.58 19.98 -26.11
C PRO A 90 -6.92 21.46 -25.90
N GLY A 91 -8.07 21.89 -26.41
CA GLY A 91 -8.51 23.29 -26.42
C GLY A 91 -8.38 23.99 -27.75
N ASN A 92 -7.56 23.51 -28.69
CA ASN A 92 -7.31 24.14 -29.98
C ASN A 92 -8.07 23.48 -31.15
N ALA A 93 -9.04 22.61 -30.88
CA ALA A 93 -9.75 21.85 -31.90
C ALA A 93 -10.48 22.75 -32.94
N GLY A 94 -10.77 24.01 -32.60
CA GLY A 94 -11.34 24.98 -33.50
C GLY A 94 -10.42 25.42 -34.67
N ASP A 95 -9.11 25.20 -34.51
CA ASP A 95 -8.10 25.57 -35.49
C ASP A 95 -7.83 24.48 -36.54
N PHE A 96 -8.56 23.35 -36.48
CA PHE A 96 -8.47 22.30 -37.50
C PHE A 96 -8.92 22.83 -38.87
N PRO A 97 -8.08 22.67 -39.90
CA PRO A 97 -8.47 23.03 -41.24
C PRO A 97 -9.71 22.24 -41.71
N SER A 98 -10.67 22.91 -42.27
CA SER A 98 -11.95 22.26 -42.72
C SER A 98 -11.71 21.19 -43.78
N GLU A 99 -10.65 21.36 -44.58
CA GLU A 99 -10.23 20.46 -45.65
C GLU A 99 -9.69 19.13 -45.14
N GLU A 100 -9.20 19.11 -43.87
CA GLU A 100 -8.66 17.93 -43.22
C GLU A 100 -9.71 17.15 -42.40
N SER A 101 -10.95 17.61 -42.43
CA SER A 101 -12.08 16.97 -41.75
C SER A 101 -12.99 16.24 -42.73
N PHE A 102 -13.62 15.17 -42.29
CA PHE A 102 -14.64 14.45 -43.04
C PHE A 102 -15.97 14.51 -42.32
N HIS A 103 -17.04 14.40 -43.08
CA HIS A 103 -18.39 14.35 -42.54
C HIS A 103 -18.76 12.92 -42.18
N THR A 104 -19.34 12.76 -41.01
CA THR A 104 -19.84 11.48 -40.51
C THR A 104 -20.94 11.70 -39.47
N PHE A 105 -21.53 10.64 -38.97
CA PHE A 105 -22.45 10.71 -37.84
C PHE A 105 -21.70 10.52 -36.50
N ILE A 106 -22.26 11.11 -35.44
CA ILE A 106 -21.64 11.07 -34.12
C ILE A 106 -21.42 9.63 -33.61
N GLU A 107 -22.36 8.74 -33.93
CA GLU A 107 -22.30 7.33 -33.56
C GLU A 107 -21.10 6.64 -34.20
N GLN A 108 -20.79 6.95 -35.43
CA GLN A 108 -19.68 6.39 -36.18
C GLN A 108 -18.33 6.98 -35.71
N ALA A 109 -18.31 8.29 -35.44
CA ALA A 109 -17.11 8.93 -34.93
C ALA A 109 -16.75 8.43 -33.53
N LEU A 110 -17.73 8.11 -32.69
CA LEU A 110 -17.50 7.54 -31.35
C LEU A 110 -16.86 6.16 -31.39
N CYS A 111 -17.00 5.39 -32.49
CA CYS A 111 -16.29 4.11 -32.64
C CYS A 111 -14.77 4.29 -32.73
N LEU A 112 -14.27 5.45 -33.12
CA LEU A 112 -12.86 5.79 -33.18
C LEU A 112 -12.38 6.39 -31.85
N PHE A 113 -13.28 6.68 -30.93
CA PHE A 113 -12.96 7.24 -29.63
C PHE A 113 -12.75 6.10 -28.63
N ILE A 114 -11.52 5.95 -28.13
CA ILE A 114 -11.18 4.96 -27.10
C ILE A 114 -11.81 5.41 -25.77
N GLY A 115 -13.12 5.29 -25.67
CA GLY A 115 -13.91 5.60 -24.48
C GLY A 115 -14.40 4.36 -23.73
N GLU A 116 -14.25 3.20 -24.33
CA GLU A 116 -14.75 1.91 -23.83
C GLU A 116 -13.85 1.32 -22.73
N THR A 117 -13.39 2.14 -21.81
CA THR A 117 -12.79 1.63 -20.61
C THR A 117 -13.87 1.58 -19.54
N SER A 118 -14.14 0.40 -19.00
CA SER A 118 -14.97 0.22 -17.80
C SER A 118 -14.33 0.89 -16.57
N TYR A 119 -13.14 1.41 -16.70
CA TYR A 119 -12.39 2.07 -15.63
C TYR A 119 -12.81 3.52 -15.50
N LYS A 120 -13.36 3.83 -14.33
CA LYS A 120 -13.67 5.20 -13.92
C LYS A 120 -12.69 5.58 -12.80
N ASP A 121 -12.23 6.82 -12.84
CA ASP A 121 -11.47 7.39 -11.74
C ASP A 121 -12.32 7.40 -10.46
N SER A 122 -11.69 7.06 -9.35
CA SER A 122 -12.28 7.26 -8.04
C SER A 122 -12.39 8.75 -7.74
N LEU A 123 -13.58 9.22 -7.40
CA LEU A 123 -13.81 10.60 -6.98
C LEU A 123 -13.34 10.78 -5.52
N SER A 124 -12.06 10.71 -5.31
CA SER A 124 -11.41 10.79 -4.00
C SER A 124 -10.07 11.52 -4.14
N PRO A 125 -9.68 12.36 -3.17
CA PRO A 125 -8.37 13.01 -3.19
C PRO A 125 -7.23 12.04 -2.84
N PHE A 126 -7.54 10.89 -2.26
CA PHE A 126 -6.58 9.86 -1.85
C PHE A 126 -6.71 8.64 -2.74
N GLY A 127 -5.59 8.03 -3.13
CA GLY A 127 -5.61 6.81 -3.93
C GLY A 127 -4.28 6.52 -4.63
N ILE A 128 -4.34 5.60 -5.56
CA ILE A 128 -3.20 5.10 -6.33
C ILE A 128 -3.44 5.46 -7.80
N ARG A 129 -2.43 6.01 -8.45
CA ARG A 129 -2.42 6.24 -9.89
C ARG A 129 -1.86 4.99 -10.58
N MET A 130 -2.68 4.43 -11.42
CA MET A 130 -2.36 3.28 -12.26
C MET A 130 -2.48 3.68 -13.73
N VAL A 131 -2.12 2.77 -14.62
CA VAL A 131 -2.26 2.95 -16.07
C VAL A 131 -2.95 1.72 -16.63
N ASP A 132 -3.98 1.93 -17.41
CA ASP A 132 -4.60 0.84 -18.16
C ASP A 132 -3.58 0.22 -19.12
N ARG A 133 -3.42 -1.10 -19.04
CA ARG A 133 -2.38 -1.82 -19.77
C ARG A 133 -2.54 -1.78 -21.28
N LEU A 134 -3.79 -1.74 -21.77
CA LEU A 134 -4.10 -1.79 -23.20
C LEU A 134 -4.08 -0.40 -23.82
N THR A 135 -4.70 0.55 -23.15
CA THR A 135 -4.93 1.90 -23.70
C THR A 135 -3.88 2.91 -23.28
N GLY A 136 -3.07 2.61 -22.25
CA GLY A 136 -2.15 3.57 -21.64
C GLY A 136 -2.85 4.69 -20.88
N LYS A 137 -4.16 4.62 -20.68
CA LYS A 137 -4.95 5.64 -19.98
C LYS A 137 -4.62 5.65 -18.50
N PRO A 138 -4.26 6.81 -17.91
CA PRO A 138 -4.09 6.91 -16.46
C PRO A 138 -5.43 6.75 -15.75
N VAL A 139 -5.43 6.00 -14.66
CA VAL A 139 -6.60 5.73 -13.81
C VAL A 139 -6.24 6.00 -12.37
N HIS A 140 -7.05 6.79 -11.68
CA HIS A 140 -6.92 7.04 -10.24
C HIS A 140 -7.86 6.11 -9.46
N LEU A 141 -7.30 5.31 -8.56
CA LEU A 141 -8.03 4.31 -7.80
C LEU A 141 -7.89 4.54 -6.29
N ASP A 142 -8.99 4.79 -5.62
CA ASP A 142 -9.06 4.75 -4.17
C ASP A 142 -9.56 3.36 -3.73
N ILE A 143 -8.65 2.59 -3.14
CA ILE A 143 -8.95 1.25 -2.60
C ILE A 143 -9.12 1.25 -1.07
N SER A 144 -9.22 2.42 -0.46
CA SER A 144 -9.28 2.62 0.99
C SER A 144 -10.51 3.39 1.45
N ASP A 145 -10.60 4.68 1.12
CA ASP A 145 -11.60 5.58 1.70
C ASP A 145 -12.93 5.54 0.97
N LEU A 146 -12.92 5.65 -0.35
CA LEU A 146 -14.14 5.65 -1.15
C LEU A 146 -14.94 4.34 -1.03
N PRO A 147 -14.34 3.15 -1.11
CA PRO A 147 -15.04 1.89 -0.88
C PRO A 147 -15.62 1.79 0.54
N MET A 148 -14.91 2.32 1.54
CA MET A 148 -15.40 2.34 2.92
C MET A 148 -16.57 3.33 3.09
N LYS A 149 -16.51 4.51 2.46
CA LYS A 149 -17.58 5.50 2.45
C LYS A 149 -18.84 4.97 1.76
N ASN A 150 -18.67 4.23 0.70
CA ASN A 150 -19.76 3.62 -0.06
C ASN A 150 -20.31 2.33 0.60
N GLY A 151 -19.73 1.87 1.72
CA GLY A 151 -20.14 0.64 2.40
C GLY A 151 -19.72 -0.66 1.72
N THR A 152 -18.85 -0.59 0.69
CA THR A 152 -18.32 -1.77 -0.02
C THR A 152 -17.38 -2.58 0.87
N ILE A 153 -16.59 -1.88 1.70
CA ILE A 153 -15.68 -2.47 2.69
C ILE A 153 -15.95 -1.90 4.09
N THR A 154 -15.62 -2.68 5.12
CA THR A 154 -15.83 -2.30 6.53
C THR A 154 -14.60 -1.69 7.19
N ASN A 155 -13.42 -1.88 6.59
CA ASN A 155 -12.14 -1.35 7.06
C ASN A 155 -11.19 -1.17 5.87
N ARG A 156 -10.04 -0.54 6.12
CA ARG A 156 -9.01 -0.25 5.11
C ARG A 156 -7.92 -1.32 5.00
N ASN A 157 -8.00 -2.36 5.79
CA ASN A 157 -6.99 -3.41 5.78
C ASN A 157 -6.93 -4.11 4.42
N LYS A 158 -5.74 -4.51 4.02
CA LYS A 158 -5.50 -5.12 2.71
C LYS A 158 -4.78 -6.45 2.85
N PHE A 159 -5.13 -7.32 1.95
CA PHE A 159 -4.48 -8.59 1.76
C PHE A 159 -4.00 -8.69 0.32
N ILE A 160 -2.70 -8.85 0.13
CA ILE A 160 -2.07 -8.92 -1.19
C ILE A 160 -1.48 -10.32 -1.36
N LEU A 161 -2.07 -11.05 -2.28
CA LEU A 161 -1.70 -12.43 -2.59
C LEU A 161 -1.18 -12.54 -4.01
N GLY A 162 -0.16 -13.34 -4.19
CA GLY A 162 0.33 -13.72 -5.52
C GLY A 162 1.59 -14.57 -5.44
N PRO A 163 1.82 -15.47 -6.39
CA PRO A 163 3.01 -16.32 -6.42
C PRO A 163 4.29 -15.49 -6.60
N SER A 164 5.45 -16.13 -6.42
CA SER A 164 6.73 -15.50 -6.70
C SER A 164 6.79 -14.99 -8.15
N GLY A 165 7.36 -13.81 -8.35
CA GLY A 165 7.46 -13.18 -9.69
C GLY A 165 6.17 -12.54 -10.21
N SER A 166 5.04 -12.59 -9.49
CA SER A 166 3.75 -11.98 -9.92
C SER A 166 3.71 -10.46 -9.88
N GLY A 167 4.74 -9.81 -9.35
CA GLY A 167 4.80 -8.34 -9.23
C GLY A 167 4.26 -7.78 -7.91
N LYS A 168 4.07 -8.61 -6.86
CA LYS A 168 3.62 -8.13 -5.53
C LYS A 168 4.46 -6.98 -5.00
N SER A 169 5.77 -7.17 -4.87
CA SER A 169 6.66 -6.16 -4.32
C SER A 169 6.75 -4.91 -5.21
N PHE A 170 6.58 -5.05 -6.53
CA PHE A 170 6.46 -3.90 -7.42
C PHE A 170 5.20 -3.08 -7.13
N PHE A 171 4.06 -3.76 -7.03
CA PHE A 171 2.77 -3.10 -6.70
C PHE A 171 2.80 -2.46 -5.31
N THR A 172 3.32 -3.16 -4.29
CA THR A 172 3.39 -2.64 -2.93
C THR A 172 4.32 -1.43 -2.82
N ASN A 173 5.49 -1.46 -3.47
CA ASN A 173 6.37 -0.28 -3.56
C ASN A 173 5.66 0.91 -4.19
N HIS A 174 4.94 0.69 -5.29
CA HIS A 174 4.18 1.74 -5.96
C HIS A 174 3.06 2.31 -5.07
N MET A 175 2.32 1.44 -4.39
CA MET A 175 1.24 1.82 -3.47
C MET A 175 1.77 2.63 -2.27
N VAL A 176 2.78 2.11 -1.56
CA VAL A 176 3.28 2.77 -0.34
C VAL A 176 3.99 4.08 -0.66
N ARG A 177 4.67 4.17 -1.81
CA ARG A 177 5.25 5.42 -2.28
C ARG A 177 4.19 6.50 -2.48
N GLN A 178 3.11 6.19 -3.19
CA GLN A 178 2.04 7.15 -3.44
C GLN A 178 1.31 7.54 -2.16
N TYR A 179 1.11 6.60 -1.25
CA TYR A 179 0.53 6.89 0.06
C TYR A 179 1.43 7.82 0.89
N TYR A 180 2.74 7.59 0.88
CA TYR A 180 3.71 8.47 1.51
C TYR A 180 3.67 9.88 0.90
N GLU A 181 3.66 10.00 -0.42
CA GLU A 181 3.56 11.28 -1.14
C GLU A 181 2.26 12.04 -0.80
N GLN A 182 1.20 11.34 -0.44
CA GLN A 182 -0.08 11.90 0.01
C GLN A 182 -0.17 12.14 1.53
N GLY A 183 0.95 12.09 2.23
CA GLY A 183 1.06 12.44 3.65
C GLY A 183 0.86 11.30 4.64
N ALA A 184 0.77 10.05 4.19
CA ALA A 184 0.69 8.92 5.09
C ALA A 184 2.05 8.62 5.78
N HIS A 185 1.97 8.13 7.02
CA HIS A 185 3.09 7.48 7.68
C HIS A 185 3.11 5.99 7.32
N VAL A 186 4.21 5.52 6.80
CA VAL A 186 4.41 4.16 6.29
C VAL A 186 5.45 3.44 7.12
N LEU A 187 5.08 2.29 7.68
CA LEU A 187 5.97 1.37 8.34
C LEU A 187 5.94 0.03 7.60
N LEU A 188 7.10 -0.44 7.18
CA LEU A 188 7.27 -1.66 6.41
C LEU A 188 8.08 -2.67 7.22
N VAL A 189 7.61 -3.90 7.22
CA VAL A 189 8.35 -5.07 7.72
C VAL A 189 8.64 -5.95 6.51
N ASP A 190 9.90 -6.01 6.15
CA ASP A 190 10.40 -6.68 4.93
C ASP A 190 11.27 -7.88 5.28
N THR A 191 11.33 -8.85 4.39
CA THR A 191 12.17 -10.05 4.47
C THR A 191 12.75 -10.38 3.10
N GLY A 192 13.45 -9.47 2.49
CA GLY A 192 14.01 -9.71 1.15
C GLY A 192 14.50 -8.46 0.45
N ASN A 193 14.80 -7.40 1.20
CA ASN A 193 15.32 -6.12 0.71
C ASN A 193 14.48 -5.45 -0.38
N SER A 194 13.17 -5.74 -0.42
CA SER A 194 12.28 -5.28 -1.49
C SER A 194 12.06 -3.76 -1.49
N TYR A 195 12.23 -3.10 -0.34
CA TYR A 195 11.95 -1.66 -0.16
C TYR A 195 13.20 -0.80 0.02
N GLN A 196 14.40 -1.38 0.00
CA GLN A 196 15.66 -0.66 0.21
C GLN A 196 15.84 0.50 -0.77
N GLY A 197 15.59 0.25 -2.06
CA GLY A 197 15.74 1.26 -3.11
C GLY A 197 14.78 2.45 -2.94
N LEU A 198 13.52 2.18 -2.61
CA LEU A 198 12.52 3.23 -2.33
C LEU A 198 12.88 4.00 -1.06
N CYS A 199 13.29 3.31 0.00
CA CYS A 199 13.70 3.91 1.25
C CYS A 199 14.90 4.86 1.05
N SER A 200 15.93 4.41 0.33
CA SER A 200 17.11 5.23 -0.01
C SER A 200 16.75 6.45 -0.86
N LEU A 201 15.82 6.32 -1.80
CA LEU A 201 15.32 7.44 -2.59
C LEU A 201 14.63 8.49 -1.72
N ILE A 202 13.77 8.06 -0.80
CA ILE A 202 13.06 8.95 0.13
C ILE A 202 14.07 9.62 1.06
N HIS A 203 15.01 8.85 1.61
CA HIS A 203 16.08 9.37 2.48
C HIS A 203 16.87 10.49 1.80
N ALA A 204 17.31 10.27 0.57
CA ALA A 204 18.04 11.25 -0.20
C ALA A 204 17.21 12.51 -0.49
N ARG A 205 15.92 12.36 -0.82
CA ARG A 205 15.04 13.49 -1.14
C ARG A 205 14.62 14.32 0.08
N THR A 206 14.59 13.70 1.25
CA THR A 206 14.22 14.36 2.51
C THR A 206 15.43 14.77 3.35
N HIS A 207 16.64 14.67 2.80
CA HIS A 207 17.89 14.98 3.51
C HIS A 207 18.04 14.22 4.84
N GLY A 208 17.54 12.97 4.88
CA GLY A 208 17.60 12.10 6.07
C GLY A 208 16.47 12.29 7.07
N GLU A 209 15.50 13.15 6.80
CA GLU A 209 14.33 13.29 7.69
C GLU A 209 13.45 12.05 7.67
N ASP A 210 13.19 11.49 6.48
CA ASP A 210 12.43 10.26 6.28
C ASP A 210 13.29 9.21 5.57
N GLY A 211 12.73 8.03 5.32
CA GLY A 211 13.45 6.94 4.66
C GLY A 211 14.46 6.28 5.59
N ILE A 212 14.00 5.84 6.75
CA ILE A 212 14.82 5.16 7.74
C ILE A 212 14.78 3.66 7.46
N TYR A 213 15.95 3.08 7.21
CA TYR A 213 16.11 1.65 6.93
C TYR A 213 16.82 0.97 8.09
N PHE A 214 16.11 0.10 8.79
CA PHE A 214 16.66 -0.73 9.84
C PHE A 214 16.89 -2.14 9.33
N THR A 215 18.11 -2.63 9.47
CA THR A 215 18.41 -4.04 9.32
C THR A 215 18.92 -4.58 10.65
N TYR A 216 18.56 -5.81 10.97
CA TYR A 216 19.06 -6.42 12.19
C TYR A 216 20.51 -6.89 11.98
N GLU A 217 21.43 -6.33 12.74
CA GLU A 217 22.82 -6.74 12.82
C GLU A 217 23.18 -7.01 14.28
N GLU A 218 23.98 -8.05 14.54
CA GLU A 218 24.45 -8.37 15.92
C GLU A 218 25.21 -7.20 16.56
N LYS A 219 25.86 -6.37 15.75
CA LYS A 219 26.64 -5.21 16.23
C LYS A 219 25.80 -3.97 16.49
N ASP A 220 24.63 -3.87 15.85
CA ASP A 220 23.68 -2.78 16.04
C ASP A 220 22.26 -3.35 16.01
N PRO A 221 21.90 -4.12 17.03
CA PRO A 221 20.61 -4.81 17.08
C PRO A 221 19.46 -3.82 17.27
N ILE A 222 18.28 -4.19 16.76
CA ILE A 222 17.04 -3.47 17.06
C ILE A 222 16.77 -3.64 18.55
N ALA A 223 16.96 -2.58 19.30
CA ALA A 223 16.79 -2.55 20.75
C ALA A 223 15.57 -1.71 21.13
N PHE A 224 14.86 -2.14 22.16
CA PHE A 224 13.61 -1.55 22.61
C PHE A 224 13.50 -1.61 24.14
N ASN A 225 12.73 -0.71 24.72
CA ASN A 225 12.37 -0.79 26.12
C ASN A 225 10.83 -0.86 26.25
N PRO A 226 10.26 -2.05 26.55
CA PRO A 226 8.81 -2.21 26.64
C PRO A 226 8.18 -1.43 27.80
N PHE A 227 8.95 -1.09 28.83
CA PHE A 227 8.49 -0.33 30.00
C PHE A 227 8.65 1.18 29.86
N TYR A 228 9.14 1.64 28.73
CA TYR A 228 9.26 3.07 28.50
C TYR A 228 7.94 3.66 27.96
N VAL A 229 7.50 4.77 28.56
CA VAL A 229 6.38 5.60 28.11
C VAL A 229 6.73 7.06 28.37
N GLU A 230 6.69 7.89 27.35
CA GLU A 230 7.13 9.29 27.39
C GLU A 230 6.32 10.15 28.38
N ASP A 231 5.03 9.89 28.46
CA ASP A 231 4.10 10.59 29.38
C ASP A 231 3.92 9.90 30.73
N GLY A 232 4.63 8.80 30.99
CA GLY A 232 4.51 7.99 32.19
C GLY A 232 3.15 7.31 32.40
N ILE A 233 2.27 7.35 31.39
CA ILE A 233 0.92 6.78 31.47
C ILE A 233 0.88 5.39 30.81
N PHE A 234 0.69 4.37 31.63
CA PHE A 234 0.53 2.99 31.17
C PHE A 234 -0.97 2.67 31.03
N ASP A 235 -1.48 2.80 29.80
CA ASP A 235 -2.84 2.40 29.50
C ASP A 235 -3.01 0.86 29.46
N ILE A 236 -4.26 0.41 29.33
CA ILE A 236 -4.59 -1.03 29.33
C ILE A 236 -3.86 -1.75 28.20
N GLU A 237 -3.73 -1.11 27.05
CA GLU A 237 -3.14 -1.72 25.84
C GLU A 237 -1.63 -1.86 25.99
N LYS A 238 -0.95 -0.86 26.59
CA LYS A 238 0.48 -0.95 26.90
C LYS A 238 0.78 -2.09 27.87
N LYS A 239 -0.07 -2.26 28.88
CA LYS A 239 0.03 -3.36 29.84
C LYS A 239 -0.16 -4.73 29.17
N GLU A 240 -1.14 -4.84 28.26
CA GLU A 240 -1.36 -6.06 27.49
C GLU A 240 -0.20 -6.35 26.52
N SER A 241 0.39 -5.33 25.91
CA SER A 241 1.58 -5.47 25.08
C SER A 241 2.78 -6.01 25.87
N ILE A 242 3.07 -5.41 27.05
CA ILE A 242 4.15 -5.90 27.96
C ILE A 242 3.89 -7.34 28.37
N LYS A 243 2.67 -7.67 28.77
CA LYS A 243 2.29 -9.04 29.15
C LYS A 243 2.50 -10.02 27.99
N THR A 244 2.04 -9.66 26.81
CA THR A 244 2.18 -10.52 25.61
C THR A 244 3.64 -10.75 25.25
N LEU A 245 4.46 -9.69 25.32
CA LEU A 245 5.89 -9.81 25.09
C LEU A 245 6.53 -10.80 26.08
N ILE A 246 6.29 -10.61 27.38
CA ILE A 246 6.85 -11.48 28.42
C ILE A 246 6.38 -12.94 28.26
N LEU A 247 5.09 -13.15 27.91
CA LEU A 247 4.58 -14.50 27.64
C LEU A 247 5.28 -15.14 26.43
N THR A 248 5.56 -14.38 25.39
CA THR A 248 6.27 -14.87 24.20
C THR A 248 7.72 -15.25 24.50
N LEU A 249 8.37 -14.54 25.45
CA LEU A 249 9.70 -14.87 25.91
C LEU A 249 9.72 -16.10 26.83
N TRP A 250 8.69 -16.24 27.66
CA TRP A 250 8.63 -17.26 28.70
C TRP A 250 8.12 -18.60 28.21
N LYS A 251 7.03 -18.61 27.40
CA LYS A 251 6.32 -19.81 26.97
C LYS A 251 6.64 -20.17 25.51
N ARG A 252 6.75 -21.48 25.25
CA ARG A 252 6.84 -22.02 23.89
C ARG A 252 5.45 -22.17 23.29
N ASP A 253 5.38 -22.29 21.97
CA ASP A 253 4.13 -22.43 21.24
C ASP A 253 3.36 -23.71 21.58
N ASP A 254 4.07 -24.77 21.96
CA ASP A 254 3.52 -26.07 22.37
C ASP A 254 3.16 -26.12 23.87
N GLU A 255 3.50 -25.09 24.65
CA GLU A 255 3.22 -24.97 26.08
C GLU A 255 2.48 -23.64 26.39
N PRO A 256 1.18 -23.56 26.12
CA PRO A 256 0.42 -22.34 26.39
C PRO A 256 0.35 -22.04 27.89
N PRO A 257 0.35 -20.76 28.28
CA PRO A 257 0.25 -20.36 29.68
C PRO A 257 -1.08 -20.83 30.27
N THR A 258 -1.04 -21.29 31.52
CA THR A 258 -2.25 -21.55 32.28
C THR A 258 -2.91 -20.24 32.70
N ARG A 259 -4.21 -20.27 33.00
CA ARG A 259 -4.93 -19.09 33.50
C ARG A 259 -4.33 -18.52 34.80
N ALA A 260 -3.78 -19.37 35.64
CA ALA A 260 -3.13 -18.94 36.88
C ALA A 260 -1.84 -18.16 36.59
N GLU A 261 -1.03 -18.65 35.66
CA GLU A 261 0.19 -17.98 35.20
C GLU A 261 -0.10 -16.63 34.54
N GLU A 262 -1.13 -16.56 33.67
CA GLU A 262 -1.54 -15.29 33.06
C GLU A 262 -2.00 -14.25 34.08
N VAL A 263 -2.74 -14.67 35.11
CA VAL A 263 -3.20 -13.79 36.18
C VAL A 263 -2.03 -13.34 37.05
N ALA A 264 -1.13 -14.26 37.39
CA ALA A 264 0.06 -13.94 38.17
C ALA A 264 0.96 -12.92 37.44
N LEU A 265 1.23 -13.14 36.16
CA LEU A 265 2.01 -12.20 35.33
C LEU A 265 1.30 -10.86 35.19
N SER A 266 0.00 -10.84 34.96
CA SER A 266 -0.78 -9.59 34.89
C SER A 266 -0.68 -8.79 36.19
N ASN A 267 -0.76 -9.46 37.34
CA ASN A 267 -0.57 -8.83 38.65
C ASN A 267 0.86 -8.31 38.83
N ALA A 268 1.88 -9.08 38.43
CA ALA A 268 3.28 -8.66 38.51
C ALA A 268 3.52 -7.38 37.70
N VAL A 269 3.08 -7.35 36.45
CA VAL A 269 3.19 -6.17 35.59
C VAL A 269 2.50 -4.96 36.21
N ASN A 270 1.24 -5.11 36.69
CA ASN A 270 0.52 -4.01 37.31
C ASN A 270 1.21 -3.47 38.56
N LEU A 271 1.69 -4.32 39.46
CA LEU A 271 2.38 -3.93 40.68
C LEU A 271 3.71 -3.24 40.38
N PHE A 272 4.46 -3.75 39.41
CA PHE A 272 5.71 -3.12 38.99
C PHE A 272 5.47 -1.72 38.42
N LEU A 273 4.46 -1.55 37.54
CA LEU A 273 4.10 -0.25 36.99
C LEU A 273 3.59 0.72 38.03
N GLU A 274 2.88 0.24 39.07
CA GLU A 274 2.52 1.07 40.23
C GLU A 274 3.73 1.48 41.05
N LYS A 275 4.71 0.58 41.22
CA LYS A 275 5.96 0.89 41.89
C LYS A 275 6.74 1.98 41.18
N ILE A 276 6.94 1.88 39.88
CA ILE A 276 7.59 2.92 39.07
C ILE A 276 6.85 4.26 39.20
N ARG A 277 5.52 4.25 39.22
CA ARG A 277 4.72 5.49 39.36
C ARG A 277 4.92 6.15 40.73
N ARG A 278 5.15 5.36 41.78
CA ARG A 278 5.37 5.86 43.17
C ARG A 278 6.80 6.32 43.42
N ASP A 279 7.74 5.69 42.76
CA ASP A 279 9.18 5.94 42.94
C ASP A 279 9.84 6.25 41.59
N SER A 280 10.02 7.52 41.30
CA SER A 280 10.65 8.01 40.08
C SER A 280 12.16 7.74 39.99
N SER A 281 12.79 7.22 41.07
CA SER A 281 14.19 6.82 41.03
C SER A 281 14.40 5.50 40.30
N ILE A 282 13.36 4.69 40.16
CA ILE A 282 13.40 3.41 39.47
C ILE A 282 13.31 3.65 37.96
N LYS A 283 14.37 3.30 37.24
CA LYS A 283 14.38 3.34 35.80
C LYS A 283 13.47 2.25 35.22
N PRO A 284 12.43 2.57 34.44
CA PRO A 284 11.61 1.56 33.82
C PRO A 284 12.40 0.77 32.77
N SER A 285 12.65 -0.51 32.99
CA SER A 285 13.34 -1.40 32.07
C SER A 285 12.98 -2.87 32.34
N PHE A 286 13.34 -3.75 31.40
CA PHE A 286 13.20 -5.18 31.65
C PHE A 286 14.06 -5.65 32.81
N ASP A 287 15.27 -5.14 32.96
CA ASP A 287 16.16 -5.47 34.08
C ASP A 287 15.53 -5.16 35.44
N THR A 288 14.96 -3.96 35.58
CA THR A 288 14.30 -3.58 36.84
C THR A 288 13.01 -4.35 37.09
N PHE A 289 12.32 -4.78 36.06
CA PHE A 289 11.18 -5.69 36.16
C PHE A 289 11.63 -7.09 36.62
N TYR A 290 12.71 -7.62 36.04
CA TYR A 290 13.30 -8.91 36.43
C TYR A 290 13.73 -8.90 37.90
N GLU A 291 14.42 -7.85 38.32
CA GLU A 291 14.84 -7.64 39.72
C GLU A 291 13.63 -7.55 40.66
N PHE A 292 12.58 -6.83 40.27
CA PHE A 292 11.33 -6.78 41.03
C PHE A 292 10.71 -8.18 41.24
N ILE A 293 10.67 -9.00 40.21
CA ILE A 293 10.16 -10.39 40.29
C ILE A 293 11.02 -11.21 41.25
N ARG A 294 12.35 -11.09 41.14
CA ARG A 294 13.29 -11.84 41.92
C ARG A 294 13.25 -11.46 43.41
N ASP A 295 13.24 -10.17 43.70
CA ASP A 295 13.52 -9.65 45.04
C ASP A 295 12.25 -9.35 45.86
N GLU A 296 11.12 -9.02 45.22
CA GLU A 296 9.91 -8.56 45.91
C GLU A 296 8.65 -9.39 45.58
N TYR A 297 8.46 -9.80 44.35
CA TYR A 297 7.21 -10.43 43.93
C TYR A 297 7.01 -11.80 44.55
N GLN A 298 8.09 -12.52 44.88
CA GLN A 298 7.99 -13.80 45.58
C GLN A 298 7.30 -13.67 46.94
N ASP A 299 7.60 -12.62 47.69
CA ASP A 299 7.01 -12.43 49.03
C ASP A 299 5.55 -12.03 48.92
N ILE A 300 5.18 -11.24 47.89
CA ILE A 300 3.80 -10.92 47.59
C ILE A 300 2.99 -12.20 47.24
N LEU A 301 3.56 -13.10 46.48
CA LEU A 301 2.93 -14.39 46.17
C LEU A 301 2.69 -15.28 47.38
N LYS A 302 3.66 -15.29 48.32
CA LYS A 302 3.55 -16.00 49.60
C LYS A 302 2.41 -15.40 50.46
N GLU A 303 2.34 -14.09 50.56
CA GLU A 303 1.26 -13.38 51.29
C GLU A 303 -0.12 -13.71 50.68
N LYS A 304 -0.21 -13.77 49.35
CA LYS A 304 -1.44 -14.12 48.61
C LYS A 304 -1.72 -15.63 48.64
N ARG A 305 -0.89 -16.45 49.26
CA ARG A 305 -0.98 -17.91 49.33
C ARG A 305 -1.03 -18.56 47.95
N THR A 306 -0.39 -17.99 46.94
CA THR A 306 -0.25 -18.55 45.59
C THR A 306 0.68 -19.76 45.70
N ARG A 307 0.23 -20.90 45.15
CA ARG A 307 1.04 -22.14 45.20
C ARG A 307 2.10 -22.08 44.10
N GLU A 308 3.28 -22.66 44.39
CA GLU A 308 4.38 -22.73 43.40
C GLU A 308 3.94 -23.36 42.07
N LYS A 309 3.08 -24.37 42.11
CA LYS A 309 2.50 -24.99 40.90
C LYS A 309 1.61 -24.05 40.07
N ASP A 310 1.09 -22.96 40.68
CA ASP A 310 0.22 -22.01 39.99
C ASP A 310 1.06 -20.88 39.36
N PHE A 311 2.26 -20.60 39.87
CA PHE A 311 3.28 -19.72 39.28
C PHE A 311 4.67 -20.04 39.87
N ASP A 312 5.51 -20.70 39.08
CA ASP A 312 6.90 -21.01 39.43
C ASP A 312 7.79 -19.80 39.10
N VAL A 313 8.12 -19.03 40.12
CA VAL A 313 8.96 -17.83 39.99
C VAL A 313 10.37 -18.16 39.52
N TRP A 314 10.96 -19.24 40.03
CA TRP A 314 12.33 -19.60 39.66
C TRP A 314 12.40 -20.13 38.21
N GLY A 315 11.46 -20.97 37.84
CA GLY A 315 11.33 -21.39 36.44
C GLY A 315 11.11 -20.21 35.47
N PHE A 316 10.27 -19.23 35.88
CA PHE A 316 10.07 -18.00 35.13
C PHE A 316 11.38 -17.20 34.98
N LEU A 317 12.09 -16.95 36.04
CA LEU A 317 13.36 -16.20 36.04
C LEU A 317 14.44 -16.91 35.22
N ASN A 318 14.60 -18.23 35.35
CA ASN A 318 15.58 -19.01 34.60
C ASN A 318 15.35 -18.92 33.07
N VAL A 319 14.09 -18.95 32.63
CA VAL A 319 13.77 -18.83 31.19
C VAL A 319 14.05 -17.42 30.69
N LEU A 320 13.88 -16.40 31.52
CA LEU A 320 14.08 -15.00 31.17
C LEU A 320 15.48 -14.47 31.40
N GLU A 321 16.35 -15.23 32.05
CA GLU A 321 17.74 -14.86 32.35
C GLU A 321 18.53 -14.42 31.09
N PRO A 322 18.40 -15.05 29.93
CA PRO A 322 19.09 -14.60 28.70
C PRO A 322 18.81 -13.16 28.28
N TYR A 323 17.69 -12.59 28.70
CA TYR A 323 17.27 -11.21 28.36
C TYR A 323 17.61 -10.19 29.45
N TYR A 324 18.08 -10.66 30.63
CA TYR A 324 18.55 -9.84 31.73
C TYR A 324 20.00 -9.44 31.51
N LYS A 325 20.44 -8.37 32.16
CA LYS A 325 21.80 -7.81 32.01
C LYS A 325 22.89 -8.85 32.06
N GLY A 326 23.75 -8.86 31.05
CA GLY A 326 24.84 -9.84 30.88
C GLY A 326 24.40 -11.15 30.21
N GLY A 327 23.14 -11.33 29.89
CA GLY A 327 22.61 -12.45 29.09
C GLY A 327 22.84 -12.27 27.60
N GLU A 328 22.61 -13.32 26.81
CA GLU A 328 22.83 -13.34 25.36
C GLU A 328 22.00 -12.30 24.59
N TYR A 329 20.81 -11.97 25.10
CA TYR A 329 19.84 -11.06 24.48
C TYR A 329 19.54 -9.83 25.34
N ASP A 330 20.43 -9.41 26.23
CA ASP A 330 20.23 -8.29 27.15
C ASP A 330 19.99 -6.95 26.43
N PHE A 331 20.57 -6.78 25.24
CA PHE A 331 20.41 -5.62 24.40
C PHE A 331 18.98 -5.39 23.88
N LEU A 332 18.17 -6.46 23.77
CA LEU A 332 16.86 -6.38 23.11
C LEU A 332 15.85 -5.50 23.86
N LEU A 333 15.81 -5.57 25.20
CA LEU A 333 14.71 -5.06 26.02
C LEU A 333 15.10 -3.95 26.99
N ASN A 334 16.38 -3.56 27.02
CA ASN A 334 16.93 -2.60 27.98
C ASN A 334 17.49 -1.33 27.34
N SER A 335 17.03 -0.99 26.14
CA SER A 335 17.55 0.17 25.40
C SER A 335 17.32 1.48 26.14
N ASP A 336 18.39 2.25 26.31
CA ASP A 336 18.33 3.65 26.73
C ASP A 336 18.03 4.60 25.58
N ARG A 337 18.25 4.14 24.34
CA ARG A 337 17.98 4.91 23.14
C ARG A 337 16.54 4.70 22.71
N GLN A 338 15.73 5.72 22.86
CA GLN A 338 14.48 5.73 22.12
C GLN A 338 14.79 5.85 20.63
N LEU A 339 14.28 4.89 19.89
CA LEU A 339 14.11 5.11 18.46
C LEU A 339 13.01 6.19 18.31
N ASP A 340 13.42 7.47 18.23
CA ASP A 340 12.46 8.54 17.94
C ASP A 340 11.96 8.40 16.50
N LEU A 341 11.08 7.45 16.32
CA LEU A 341 10.45 7.15 15.04
C LEU A 341 9.10 7.85 14.88
N LEU A 342 8.66 8.58 15.89
CA LEU A 342 7.32 9.18 15.89
C LEU A 342 7.14 10.14 14.71
N GLY A 343 8.09 11.05 14.51
CA GLY A 343 8.08 12.02 13.43
C GLY A 343 8.42 11.44 12.05
N LYS A 344 9.12 10.30 12.00
CA LYS A 344 9.57 9.70 10.75
C LYS A 344 8.42 9.08 9.98
N ARG A 345 8.22 9.49 8.72
CA ARG A 345 7.05 9.11 7.94
C ARG A 345 7.23 7.84 7.11
N PHE A 346 8.46 7.47 6.79
CA PHE A 346 8.76 6.26 6.02
C PHE A 346 9.84 5.45 6.73
N ILE A 347 9.49 4.25 7.20
CA ILE A 347 10.36 3.40 8.01
C ILE A 347 10.28 1.98 7.46
N VAL A 348 11.43 1.36 7.25
CA VAL A 348 11.57 -0.03 6.82
C VAL A 348 12.35 -0.80 7.88
N PHE A 349 11.80 -1.91 8.34
CA PHE A 349 12.49 -2.91 9.15
C PHE A 349 12.76 -4.14 8.26
N GLU A 350 14.01 -4.39 7.96
CA GLU A 350 14.46 -5.55 7.20
C GLU A 350 14.88 -6.67 8.16
N LEU A 351 14.22 -7.81 8.05
CA LEU A 351 14.36 -8.92 8.99
C LEU A 351 14.97 -10.19 8.37
N ASP A 352 15.51 -10.11 7.16
CA ASP A 352 16.03 -11.31 6.46
C ASP A 352 17.11 -12.04 7.29
N ASN A 353 17.97 -11.28 7.98
CA ASN A 353 19.03 -11.83 8.81
C ASN A 353 18.53 -12.66 10.01
N ILE A 354 17.31 -12.43 10.47
CA ILE A 354 16.70 -13.17 11.59
C ILE A 354 15.50 -14.01 11.17
N ARG A 355 15.23 -14.09 9.88
CA ARG A 355 14.03 -14.74 9.32
C ARG A 355 13.81 -16.16 9.82
N ASP A 356 14.87 -16.93 9.97
CA ASP A 356 14.81 -18.33 10.39
C ASP A 356 15.10 -18.50 11.91
N ASN A 357 15.35 -17.38 12.63
CA ASN A 357 15.56 -17.41 14.08
C ASN A 357 14.20 -17.41 14.82
N LYS A 358 13.86 -18.57 15.38
CA LYS A 358 12.58 -18.80 16.07
C LYS A 358 12.41 -17.98 17.36
N VAL A 359 13.48 -17.45 17.92
CA VAL A 359 13.47 -16.64 19.14
C VAL A 359 13.40 -15.15 18.79
N LEU A 360 14.30 -14.67 17.95
CA LEU A 360 14.42 -13.24 17.66
C LEU A 360 13.30 -12.70 16.77
N LEU A 361 12.87 -13.43 15.74
CA LEU A 361 11.86 -12.94 14.80
C LEU A 361 10.53 -12.57 15.47
N PRO A 362 9.91 -13.40 16.33
CA PRO A 362 8.69 -13.03 17.03
C PRO A 362 8.86 -11.79 17.91
N ILE A 363 9.99 -11.71 18.65
CA ILE A 363 10.27 -10.61 19.58
C ILE A 363 10.42 -9.29 18.81
N VAL A 364 11.27 -9.26 17.79
CA VAL A 364 11.50 -8.07 16.98
C VAL A 364 10.20 -7.63 16.29
N THR A 365 9.38 -8.57 15.85
CA THR A 365 8.07 -8.25 15.26
C THR A 365 7.12 -7.58 16.28
N ILE A 366 7.11 -8.04 17.55
CA ILE A 366 6.34 -7.36 18.61
C ILE A 366 6.86 -5.95 18.84
N ILE A 367 8.17 -5.76 18.90
CA ILE A 367 8.80 -4.44 19.05
C ILE A 367 8.36 -3.47 17.94
N ILE A 368 8.38 -3.94 16.71
CA ILE A 368 7.96 -3.17 15.54
C ILE A 368 6.47 -2.79 15.64
N MET A 369 5.64 -3.75 16.01
CA MET A 369 4.19 -3.51 16.17
C MET A 369 3.90 -2.53 17.30
N GLU A 370 4.61 -2.63 18.43
CA GLU A 370 4.49 -1.68 19.55
C GLU A 370 4.85 -0.26 19.08
N THR A 371 5.93 -0.12 18.31
CA THR A 371 6.33 1.15 17.71
C THR A 371 5.20 1.71 16.83
N PHE A 372 4.57 0.87 16.02
CA PHE A 372 3.45 1.29 15.17
C PHE A 372 2.22 1.69 15.99
N ILE A 373 1.87 0.95 17.04
CA ILE A 373 0.76 1.29 17.94
C ILE A 373 1.01 2.63 18.62
N SER A 374 2.23 2.90 19.08
CA SER A 374 2.60 4.20 19.65
C SER A 374 2.36 5.33 18.65
N LYS A 375 2.78 5.16 17.39
CA LYS A 375 2.48 6.11 16.31
C LYS A 375 0.98 6.30 16.10
N MET A 376 0.22 5.21 16.09
CA MET A 376 -1.23 5.29 15.88
C MET A 376 -1.91 6.19 16.91
N ARG A 377 -1.50 6.11 18.16
CA ARG A 377 -2.13 6.85 19.26
C ARG A 377 -1.76 8.32 19.27
N LYS A 378 -0.49 8.62 19.05
CA LYS A 378 0.03 9.99 19.13
C LYS A 378 -0.32 10.84 17.91
N LEU A 379 -0.34 10.25 16.71
CA LEU A 379 -0.60 10.95 15.45
C LEU A 379 -2.10 10.91 15.07
N LYS A 380 -2.94 11.64 15.78
CA LYS A 380 -4.38 11.72 15.49
C LYS A 380 -4.65 12.39 14.14
N GLY A 381 -5.61 11.85 13.37
CA GLY A 381 -6.02 12.44 12.09
C GLY A 381 -5.06 12.22 10.91
N ILE A 382 -3.87 11.69 11.15
CA ILE A 382 -2.90 11.36 10.11
C ILE A 382 -3.08 9.90 9.71
N ARG A 383 -3.00 9.58 8.42
CA ARG A 383 -3.05 8.19 7.92
C ARG A 383 -1.75 7.45 8.26
N LYS A 384 -1.88 6.23 8.73
CA LYS A 384 -0.76 5.32 9.02
C LYS A 384 -0.98 3.99 8.36
N ILE A 385 0.09 3.41 7.84
CA ILE A 385 0.08 2.12 7.19
C ILE A 385 1.17 1.26 7.80
N ILE A 386 0.83 0.05 8.19
CA ILE A 386 1.79 -1.01 8.43
C ILE A 386 1.63 -2.07 7.36
N LEU A 387 2.72 -2.37 6.65
CA LEU A 387 2.77 -3.44 5.67
C LEU A 387 3.74 -4.50 6.17
N ILE A 388 3.29 -5.76 6.20
CA ILE A 388 4.07 -6.88 6.71
C ILE A 388 4.17 -7.91 5.59
N GLU A 389 5.38 -8.12 5.09
CA GLU A 389 5.67 -9.20 4.16
C GLU A 389 5.90 -10.52 4.90
N GLU A 390 5.44 -11.62 4.32
CA GLU A 390 5.57 -12.97 4.87
C GLU A 390 5.17 -13.09 6.36
N CYS A 391 4.14 -12.34 6.77
CA CYS A 391 3.63 -12.24 8.15
C CYS A 391 3.30 -13.61 8.77
N TRP A 392 3.01 -14.63 7.95
CA TRP A 392 2.65 -15.97 8.38
C TRP A 392 3.70 -16.65 9.26
N LYS A 393 5.00 -16.36 9.09
CA LYS A 393 6.06 -16.89 9.95
C LYS A 393 5.93 -16.41 11.39
N ALA A 394 5.61 -15.14 11.57
CA ALA A 394 5.33 -14.57 12.89
C ALA A 394 3.99 -15.08 13.46
N LEU A 395 3.05 -15.47 12.60
CA LEU A 395 1.74 -16.01 12.99
C LEU A 395 1.77 -17.47 13.47
N ALA A 396 2.87 -18.17 13.34
CA ALA A 396 3.03 -19.52 13.82
C ALA A 396 2.87 -19.63 15.36
N SER A 397 3.24 -18.57 16.11
CA SER A 397 3.03 -18.48 17.54
C SER A 397 1.60 -18.07 17.91
N ALA A 398 0.96 -18.81 18.84
CA ALA A 398 -0.40 -18.50 19.30
C ALA A 398 -0.50 -17.13 19.98
N ASN A 399 0.49 -16.76 20.76
CA ASN A 399 0.55 -15.46 21.46
C ASN A 399 0.69 -14.31 20.44
N MET A 400 1.55 -14.49 19.45
CA MET A 400 1.75 -13.53 18.38
C MET A 400 0.52 -13.40 17.50
N SER A 401 -0.13 -14.52 17.17
CA SER A 401 -1.39 -14.56 16.45
C SER A 401 -2.46 -13.68 17.09
N ASN A 402 -2.63 -13.79 18.41
CA ASN A 402 -3.60 -12.99 19.15
C ASN A 402 -3.25 -11.49 19.14
N TYR A 403 -1.97 -11.15 19.23
CA TYR A 403 -1.51 -9.78 19.20
C TYR A 403 -1.71 -9.13 17.82
N ILE A 404 -1.38 -9.85 16.75
CA ILE A 404 -1.63 -9.39 15.38
C ILE A 404 -3.13 -9.22 15.12
N ARG A 405 -3.96 -10.18 15.59
CA ARG A 405 -5.42 -10.06 15.53
C ARG A 405 -5.93 -8.80 16.23
N TYR A 406 -5.38 -8.50 17.39
CA TYR A 406 -5.70 -7.27 18.12
C TYR A 406 -5.29 -6.02 17.33
N LEU A 407 -4.09 -5.98 16.76
CA LEU A 407 -3.62 -4.89 15.91
C LEU A 407 -4.59 -4.64 14.75
N PHE A 408 -4.95 -5.68 14.00
CA PHE A 408 -5.85 -5.55 12.85
C PHE A 408 -7.27 -5.07 13.22
N LYS A 409 -7.77 -5.44 14.39
CA LYS A 409 -9.05 -4.95 14.91
C LYS A 409 -8.97 -3.49 15.38
N THR A 410 -7.81 -3.06 15.86
CA THR A 410 -7.63 -1.76 16.53
C THR A 410 -7.21 -0.65 15.55
N VAL A 411 -6.42 -0.99 14.53
CA VAL A 411 -5.85 -0.04 13.57
C VAL A 411 -6.87 0.90 12.93
N ARG A 412 -8.07 0.38 12.67
CA ARG A 412 -9.19 1.15 12.10
C ARG A 412 -9.56 2.37 12.93
N LYS A 413 -9.54 2.26 14.28
CA LYS A 413 -9.94 3.33 15.21
C LYS A 413 -9.01 4.54 15.14
N PHE A 414 -7.79 4.36 14.65
CA PHE A 414 -6.74 5.37 14.64
C PHE A 414 -6.40 5.87 13.23
N PHE A 415 -7.30 5.72 12.28
CA PHE A 415 -7.08 6.08 10.88
C PHE A 415 -5.84 5.35 10.32
N GLY A 416 -5.74 4.08 10.65
CA GLY A 416 -4.65 3.21 10.21
C GLY A 416 -5.12 2.13 9.24
N GLU A 417 -4.17 1.54 8.54
CA GLU A 417 -4.33 0.44 7.60
C GLU A 417 -3.27 -0.63 7.89
N ALA A 418 -3.70 -1.87 7.98
CA ALA A 418 -2.80 -3.02 8.05
C ALA A 418 -2.83 -3.75 6.70
N VAL A 419 -1.66 -3.99 6.16
CA VAL A 419 -1.47 -4.66 4.87
C VAL A 419 -0.62 -5.89 5.08
N VAL A 420 -1.10 -7.05 4.65
CA VAL A 420 -0.36 -8.31 4.67
C VAL A 420 -0.08 -8.74 3.24
N VAL A 421 1.15 -9.15 2.99
CA VAL A 421 1.60 -9.66 1.70
C VAL A 421 2.07 -11.10 1.88
N THR A 422 1.59 -12.02 1.04
CA THR A 422 2.01 -13.43 1.08
C THR A 422 2.04 -14.05 -0.30
N GLN A 423 2.68 -15.20 -0.41
CA GLN A 423 2.80 -15.97 -1.65
C GLN A 423 1.76 -17.10 -1.73
N GLU A 424 1.35 -17.65 -0.60
CA GLU A 424 0.48 -18.83 -0.53
C GLU A 424 -0.76 -18.58 0.33
N VAL A 425 -1.91 -19.04 -0.15
CA VAL A 425 -3.18 -18.95 0.59
C VAL A 425 -3.17 -19.86 1.81
N GLU A 426 -2.50 -21.00 1.71
CA GLU A 426 -2.43 -22.00 2.76
C GLU A 426 -1.75 -21.48 4.03
N ASP A 427 -0.78 -20.59 3.89
CA ASP A 427 -0.12 -19.90 5.00
C ASP A 427 -1.12 -19.19 5.93
N ILE A 428 -2.27 -18.80 5.38
CA ILE A 428 -3.29 -18.03 6.08
C ILE A 428 -4.46 -18.92 6.50
N ILE A 429 -4.93 -19.81 5.63
CA ILE A 429 -6.06 -20.70 5.93
C ILE A 429 -5.72 -21.67 7.06
N SER A 430 -4.47 -22.11 7.14
CA SER A 430 -3.98 -22.94 8.25
C SER A 430 -3.81 -22.16 9.56
N SER A 431 -3.76 -20.83 9.49
CA SER A 431 -3.61 -19.99 10.68
C SER A 431 -4.91 -19.93 11.50
N PRO A 432 -4.86 -20.14 12.82
CA PRO A 432 -6.03 -20.01 13.71
C PRO A 432 -6.58 -18.58 13.77
N ILE A 433 -5.94 -17.61 13.10
CA ILE A 433 -6.38 -16.20 13.04
C ILE A 433 -7.47 -15.99 12.00
N VAL A 434 -7.46 -16.74 10.91
CA VAL A 434 -8.41 -16.60 9.81
C VAL A 434 -9.67 -17.43 10.04
N LYS A 435 -9.60 -18.44 10.88
CA LYS A 435 -10.74 -19.18 11.38
C LYS A 435 -11.38 -18.45 12.57
#